data_0e5ff99f887265bd520536dfc245e56d
#
_entry.id   0e5ff99f887265bd520536dfc245e56d
#
_cell.length_a   1.000
_cell.length_b   1.000
_cell.length_c   1.000
_cell.angle_alpha   90.00
_cell.angle_beta   90.00
_cell.angle_gamma   90.00
#
_symmetry.space_group_name_H-M   'P 1'
#
loop_
_entity.id
_entity.type
_entity.pdbx_description
1 polymer ?
#
loop_
_entity_poly.entity_id
_entity_poly.type
_entity_poly.pdbx_seq_one_letter_code
_entity_poly.pdbx_strand_id
1 'polypeptide(L)'
;YEKDLFGIEESYCMRALAFSGFGGDAQRYMDATYLTPKFLAKTDEYRPAARHQQYRNGLQPHYAATVYRFTRDRDWIARHVPLLKQCAEWTIAERRKTMILDDGRKPLHWGLLPKWSYGGDIADVQCYALYANFSCWRGLHDTAWLLGELGEAEASARYAEEARQYRCDIDRAVEGNYQAEQKPPFLPLQLYATRPDEQMDYYQLFAGCLLDLCPFEKGSKHLRWIGDFLEDDNRMFCLLPRFRRDAGAGGLDALYAKGYLRGKLHEDAVREFLLGFYAFLAFNMDHETFISRETNLLYASDLHLRSSYRVPDISDPVPCSSAVALGWLRQMLVSEELAGEGEPSGNLLLLSGTPRAWLRDGQTIRLGNLPTHFGPVGLEVRSAAHSGRIEARVQPPERNPYQAIKLRLRHPEARPIQSVTVDGRPWSDVDPEGECIRLPRCTGPCRVVVFY
;
A
#
# COMPACT_ATOMS: atom_id res chain seq x y z
N TYR A 1 11.10 13.71 15.77
CA TYR A 1 11.57 13.30 14.43
C TYR A 1 12.88 13.95 13.96
N GLU A 2 13.56 14.74 14.78
CA GLU A 2 14.75 15.48 14.32
C GLU A 2 15.99 14.62 14.04
N LYS A 3 16.02 13.36 14.42
CA LYS A 3 17.28 12.59 14.38
C LYS A 3 17.21 11.25 13.67
N ASP A 4 16.06 10.62 13.53
CA ASP A 4 15.93 9.28 12.96
C ASP A 4 14.68 9.15 12.08
N LEU A 5 14.89 8.76 10.82
CA LEU A 5 13.82 8.37 9.93
C LEU A 5 13.48 6.89 10.20
N PHE A 6 12.23 6.61 10.54
CA PHE A 6 11.75 5.23 10.71
C PHE A 6 11.70 4.49 9.37
N GLY A 7 11.41 5.19 8.30
CA GLY A 7 11.50 4.66 6.94
C GLY A 7 10.19 4.18 6.36
N ILE A 8 9.17 4.00 7.16
CA ILE A 8 7.83 3.58 6.74
C ILE A 8 6.91 4.80 6.69
N GLU A 9 6.78 5.49 7.78
CA GLU A 9 5.82 6.57 8.02
C GLU A 9 6.06 7.74 7.09
N GLU A 10 7.29 8.19 6.98
CA GLU A 10 7.65 9.35 6.15
C GLU A 10 7.45 9.08 4.66
N SER A 11 7.46 7.81 4.25
CA SER A 11 7.22 7.44 2.84
C SER A 11 5.84 7.86 2.35
N TYR A 12 4.88 8.01 3.25
CA TYR A 12 3.52 8.39 2.89
C TYR A 12 3.45 9.85 2.43
N CYS A 13 4.22 10.73 3.08
CA CYS A 13 4.35 12.12 2.64
C CYS A 13 4.98 12.22 1.24
N MET A 14 6.07 11.48 1.02
CA MET A 14 6.73 11.42 -0.28
C MET A 14 5.80 10.92 -1.39
N ARG A 15 5.04 9.84 -1.12
CA ARG A 15 4.05 9.32 -2.08
C ARG A 15 2.93 10.31 -2.34
N ALA A 16 2.46 11.02 -1.28
CA ALA A 16 1.44 12.05 -1.41
C ALA A 16 1.91 13.18 -2.32
N LEU A 17 3.14 13.63 -2.19
CA LEU A 17 3.74 14.61 -3.10
C LEU A 17 3.74 14.10 -4.55
N ALA A 18 4.19 12.86 -4.78
CA ALA A 18 4.31 12.29 -6.12
C ALA A 18 2.94 12.22 -6.83
N PHE A 19 1.92 11.66 -6.18
CA PHE A 19 0.60 11.48 -6.81
C PHE A 19 -0.26 12.76 -6.82
N SER A 20 0.13 13.80 -6.09
CA SER A 20 -0.54 15.11 -6.11
C SER A 20 0.07 16.11 -7.10
N GLY A 21 1.08 15.71 -7.88
CA GLY A 21 1.69 16.55 -8.91
C GLY A 21 2.96 17.28 -8.47
N PHE A 22 3.43 17.03 -7.24
CA PHE A 22 4.67 17.60 -6.70
C PHE A 22 5.85 16.62 -6.88
N GLY A 23 5.99 16.06 -8.08
CA GLY A 23 7.00 15.04 -8.37
C GLY A 23 8.43 15.49 -8.08
N GLY A 24 8.78 16.75 -8.41
CA GLY A 24 10.08 17.33 -8.09
C GLY A 24 10.36 17.47 -6.59
N ASP A 25 9.31 17.75 -5.80
CA ASP A 25 9.41 17.77 -4.32
C ASP A 25 9.59 16.36 -3.77
N ALA A 26 8.86 15.39 -4.32
CA ALA A 26 9.03 13.98 -3.95
C ALA A 26 10.45 13.48 -4.24
N GLN A 27 11.05 13.88 -5.38
CA GLN A 27 12.44 13.57 -5.72
C GLN A 27 13.41 14.21 -4.72
N ARG A 28 13.25 15.50 -4.41
CA ARG A 28 14.10 16.18 -3.39
C ARG A 28 13.98 15.54 -2.01
N TYR A 29 12.78 15.12 -1.66
CA TYR A 29 12.56 14.40 -0.42
C TYR A 29 13.31 13.06 -0.40
N MET A 30 13.21 12.28 -1.49
CA MET A 30 13.96 11.04 -1.65
C MET A 30 15.47 11.23 -1.56
N ASP A 31 16.00 12.25 -2.25
CA ASP A 31 17.45 12.57 -2.26
C ASP A 31 17.95 12.94 -0.85
N ALA A 32 17.14 13.67 -0.09
CA ALA A 32 17.52 14.11 1.25
C ALA A 32 17.39 13.02 2.33
N THR A 33 16.52 12.04 2.12
CA THR A 33 16.14 11.06 3.15
C THR A 33 16.54 9.64 2.82
N TYR A 34 15.93 9.05 1.78
CA TYR A 34 16.04 7.62 1.50
C TYR A 34 17.23 7.26 0.61
N LEU A 35 17.48 8.03 -0.44
CA LEU A 35 18.51 7.71 -1.43
C LEU A 35 19.89 8.20 -1.00
N THR A 36 20.25 7.90 0.24
CA THR A 36 21.55 8.22 0.83
C THR A 36 22.19 6.98 1.44
N PRO A 37 23.54 6.89 1.45
CA PRO A 37 24.24 5.80 2.11
C PRO A 37 23.94 5.69 3.61
N LYS A 38 23.49 6.79 4.24
CA LYS A 38 23.13 6.83 5.66
C LYS A 38 21.86 6.03 5.96
N PHE A 39 21.01 5.83 4.96
CA PHE A 39 19.76 5.08 5.13
C PHE A 39 19.94 3.56 4.98
N LEU A 40 21.05 3.09 4.46
CA LEU A 40 21.33 1.65 4.33
C LEU A 40 21.30 0.95 5.69
N ALA A 41 20.69 -0.21 5.73
CA ALA A 41 20.74 -1.06 6.91
C ALA A 41 22.17 -1.52 7.16
N LYS A 42 22.64 -1.37 8.39
CA LYS A 42 23.94 -1.85 8.86
C LYS A 42 23.69 -2.97 9.86
N THR A 43 23.76 -4.20 9.39
CA THR A 43 23.48 -5.38 10.22
C THR A 43 24.68 -5.90 11.02
N ASP A 44 25.86 -5.34 10.78
CA ASP A 44 27.12 -5.70 11.47
C ASP A 44 27.26 -4.97 12.82
N GLU A 45 26.53 -3.88 13.02
CA GLU A 45 26.56 -3.11 14.26
C GLU A 45 25.19 -3.22 14.94
N TYR A 46 25.08 -4.03 15.98
CA TYR A 46 23.88 -4.09 16.81
C TYR A 46 23.65 -2.73 17.49
N ARG A 47 22.63 -2.02 17.07
CA ARG A 47 22.08 -0.87 17.79
C ARG A 47 20.57 -0.99 17.81
N PRO A 48 19.91 -0.80 18.96
CA PRO A 48 18.46 -0.95 19.09
C PRO A 48 17.67 0.20 18.47
N ALA A 49 18.11 0.75 17.36
CA ALA A 49 17.46 1.88 16.70
C ALA A 49 16.87 1.47 15.35
N ALA A 50 15.81 2.14 14.93
CA ALA A 50 15.14 1.98 13.63
C ALA A 50 16.10 2.04 12.43
N ARG A 51 17.28 2.62 12.60
CA ARG A 51 18.35 2.78 11.59
C ARG A 51 18.90 1.47 11.03
N HIS A 52 18.75 0.34 11.74
CA HIS A 52 19.40 -0.92 11.37
C HIS A 52 18.40 -1.98 10.90
N GLN A 53 17.18 -1.57 10.57
CA GLN A 53 16.16 -2.51 10.12
C GLN A 53 16.42 -2.99 8.69
N GLN A 54 16.40 -4.30 8.51
CA GLN A 54 16.68 -4.97 7.23
C GLN A 54 15.77 -4.48 6.09
N TYR A 55 14.49 -4.22 6.38
CA TYR A 55 13.52 -3.77 5.38
C TYR A 55 13.92 -2.47 4.65
N ARG A 56 14.79 -1.65 5.25
CA ARG A 56 15.23 -0.36 4.67
C ARG A 56 15.88 -0.54 3.31
N ASN A 57 16.71 -1.59 3.14
CA ASN A 57 17.38 -1.87 1.87
C ASN A 57 16.42 -2.32 0.76
N GLY A 58 15.22 -2.80 1.13
CA GLY A 58 14.15 -3.05 0.18
C GLY A 58 13.27 -1.84 -0.10
N LEU A 59 13.00 -1.03 0.92
CA LEU A 59 12.12 0.14 0.78
C LEU A 59 12.73 1.26 -0.05
N GLN A 60 14.05 1.47 0.01
CA GLN A 60 14.72 2.50 -0.81
C GLN A 60 14.44 2.32 -2.31
N PRO A 61 14.74 1.17 -2.94
CA PRO A 61 14.44 0.95 -4.35
C PRO A 61 12.94 1.00 -4.65
N HIS A 62 12.10 0.45 -3.76
CA HIS A 62 10.66 0.48 -3.93
C HIS A 62 10.10 1.91 -3.98
N TYR A 63 10.58 2.78 -3.10
CA TYR A 63 10.14 4.18 -3.07
C TYR A 63 10.69 4.97 -4.26
N ALA A 64 11.95 4.72 -4.66
CA ALA A 64 12.51 5.29 -5.87
C ALA A 64 11.70 4.90 -7.12
N ALA A 65 11.34 3.63 -7.25
CA ALA A 65 10.47 3.14 -8.32
C ALA A 65 9.10 3.81 -8.29
N THR A 66 8.51 3.98 -7.10
CA THR A 66 7.23 4.65 -6.93
C THR A 66 7.27 6.08 -7.45
N VAL A 67 8.27 6.88 -7.05
CA VAL A 67 8.43 8.26 -7.54
C VAL A 67 8.69 8.30 -9.03
N TYR A 68 9.55 7.42 -9.54
CA TYR A 68 9.86 7.33 -10.96
C TYR A 68 8.64 6.99 -11.82
N ARG A 69 7.74 6.12 -11.35
CA ARG A 69 6.48 5.80 -12.08
C ARG A 69 5.64 7.05 -12.35
N PHE A 70 5.60 8.00 -11.42
CA PHE A 70 4.88 9.27 -11.59
C PHE A 70 5.66 10.30 -12.40
N THR A 71 6.95 10.45 -12.15
CA THR A 71 7.78 11.52 -12.76
C THR A 71 8.34 11.14 -14.12
N ARG A 72 8.75 9.89 -14.31
CA ARG A 72 9.48 9.36 -15.48
C ARG A 72 10.79 10.11 -15.77
N ASP A 73 11.37 10.71 -14.74
CA ASP A 73 12.64 11.42 -14.81
C ASP A 73 13.81 10.43 -14.82
N ARG A 74 14.27 10.10 -16.04
CA ARG A 74 15.36 9.13 -16.26
C ARG A 74 16.70 9.61 -15.70
N ASP A 75 16.96 10.91 -15.76
CA ASP A 75 18.24 11.47 -15.29
C ASP A 75 18.29 11.42 -13.76
N TRP A 76 17.15 11.66 -13.09
CA TRP A 76 17.08 11.53 -11.64
C TRP A 76 17.36 10.09 -11.20
N ILE A 77 16.63 9.10 -11.76
CA ILE A 77 16.79 7.71 -11.32
C ILE A 77 18.16 7.13 -11.70
N ALA A 78 18.73 7.53 -12.84
CA ALA A 78 20.05 7.08 -13.28
C ALA A 78 21.17 7.45 -12.29
N ARG A 79 21.07 8.61 -11.64
CA ARG A 79 22.04 9.03 -10.61
C ARG A 79 22.06 8.10 -9.39
N HIS A 80 20.95 7.40 -9.12
CA HIS A 80 20.79 6.54 -7.96
C HIS A 80 21.06 5.05 -8.24
N VAL A 81 21.31 4.67 -9.49
CA VAL A 81 21.61 3.27 -9.88
C VAL A 81 22.69 2.63 -9.01
N PRO A 82 23.83 3.28 -8.67
CA PRO A 82 24.83 2.65 -7.82
C PRO A 82 24.28 2.23 -6.45
N LEU A 83 23.46 3.08 -5.82
CA LEU A 83 22.84 2.79 -4.53
C LEU A 83 21.78 1.69 -4.64
N LEU A 84 20.96 1.72 -5.71
CA LEU A 84 19.95 0.67 -5.95
C LEU A 84 20.61 -0.70 -6.13
N LYS A 85 21.70 -0.78 -6.88
CA LYS A 85 22.52 -2.00 -7.03
C LYS A 85 23.09 -2.44 -5.69
N GLN A 86 23.60 -1.50 -4.87
CA GLN A 86 24.10 -1.82 -3.53
C GLN A 86 23.02 -2.45 -2.64
N CYS A 87 21.78 -1.93 -2.65
CA CYS A 87 20.66 -2.52 -1.92
C CYS A 87 20.34 -3.94 -2.42
N ALA A 88 20.34 -4.15 -3.73
CA ALA A 88 20.09 -5.44 -4.34
C ALA A 88 21.17 -6.47 -3.96
N GLU A 89 22.43 -6.13 -4.11
CA GLU A 89 23.57 -7.02 -3.77
C GLU A 89 23.60 -7.35 -2.27
N TRP A 90 23.28 -6.38 -1.40
CA TRP A 90 23.14 -6.63 0.03
C TRP A 90 22.03 -7.66 0.30
N THR A 91 20.86 -7.48 -0.30
CA THR A 91 19.74 -8.42 -0.15
C THR A 91 20.13 -9.84 -0.59
N ILE A 92 20.80 -9.97 -1.74
CA ILE A 92 21.26 -11.25 -2.27
C ILE A 92 22.31 -11.88 -1.34
N ALA A 93 23.25 -11.09 -0.84
CA ALA A 93 24.28 -11.58 0.07
C ALA A 93 23.69 -12.07 1.42
N GLU A 94 22.77 -11.29 2.01
CA GLU A 94 22.15 -11.65 3.29
C GLU A 94 21.32 -12.92 3.18
N ARG A 95 20.47 -13.08 2.16
CA ARG A 95 19.65 -14.29 2.01
C ARG A 95 20.48 -15.55 1.76
N ARG A 96 21.67 -15.44 1.17
CA ARG A 96 22.59 -16.59 0.99
C ARG A 96 23.11 -17.14 2.32
N LYS A 97 23.20 -16.33 3.36
CA LYS A 97 23.65 -16.77 4.69
C LYS A 97 22.73 -17.80 5.34
N THR A 98 21.47 -17.85 4.93
CA THR A 98 20.48 -18.80 5.45
C THR A 98 20.27 -20.03 4.56
N MET A 99 20.96 -20.10 3.42
CA MET A 99 20.88 -21.25 2.50
C MET A 99 21.75 -22.43 3.01
N ILE A 100 21.50 -22.86 4.22
CA ILE A 100 22.17 -23.97 4.89
C ILE A 100 21.13 -25.08 5.09
N LEU A 101 21.43 -26.29 4.62
CA LEU A 101 20.56 -27.44 4.82
C LEU A 101 20.58 -27.88 6.28
N ASP A 102 19.42 -28.25 6.79
CA ASP A 102 19.23 -28.90 8.09
C ASP A 102 18.87 -30.37 7.83
N ASP A 103 19.70 -31.29 8.27
CA ASP A 103 19.59 -32.73 7.97
C ASP A 103 19.27 -33.06 6.49
N GLY A 104 19.96 -32.35 5.57
CA GLY A 104 19.79 -32.50 4.13
C GLY A 104 18.51 -31.91 3.54
N ARG A 105 17.70 -31.20 4.34
CA ARG A 105 16.44 -30.54 3.94
C ARG A 105 16.56 -29.02 4.05
N LYS A 106 15.81 -28.32 3.21
CA LYS A 106 15.68 -26.87 3.31
C LYS A 106 14.81 -26.52 4.52
N PRO A 107 15.35 -25.84 5.56
CA PRO A 107 14.53 -25.36 6.67
C PRO A 107 13.54 -24.29 6.19
N LEU A 108 12.54 -23.96 7.02
CA LEU A 108 11.52 -23.00 6.63
C LEU A 108 12.09 -21.61 6.29
N HIS A 109 13.18 -21.22 6.94
CA HIS A 109 13.88 -19.94 6.72
C HIS A 109 14.94 -19.99 5.60
N TRP A 110 15.06 -21.08 4.84
CA TRP A 110 15.99 -21.17 3.73
C TRP A 110 15.78 -20.04 2.73
N GLY A 111 16.85 -19.31 2.42
CA GLY A 111 16.82 -18.21 1.44
C GLY A 111 16.10 -16.95 1.90
N LEU A 112 15.69 -16.85 3.17
CA LEU A 112 15.22 -15.62 3.79
C LEU A 112 16.40 -14.81 4.35
N LEU A 113 16.15 -13.56 4.73
CA LEU A 113 17.11 -12.76 5.50
C LEU A 113 17.40 -13.43 6.84
N PRO A 114 18.61 -13.31 7.42
CA PRO A 114 18.94 -13.81 8.75
C PRO A 114 18.02 -13.21 9.82
N LYS A 115 17.95 -13.88 10.99
CA LYS A 115 17.26 -13.31 12.15
C LYS A 115 17.78 -11.92 12.46
N TRP A 116 16.85 -11.02 12.72
CA TRP A 116 17.13 -9.66 13.11
C TRP A 116 16.03 -9.11 14.00
N SER A 117 16.25 -7.93 14.57
CA SER A 117 15.21 -7.21 15.31
C SER A 117 13.92 -7.08 14.51
N TYR A 118 12.79 -7.42 15.13
CA TYR A 118 11.47 -7.38 14.50
C TYR A 118 11.05 -5.94 14.16
N GLY A 119 11.29 -4.99 15.08
CA GLY A 119 11.01 -3.58 14.89
C GLY A 119 11.95 -2.70 15.71
N GLY A 120 12.01 -1.41 15.39
CA GLY A 120 12.88 -0.47 16.08
C GLY A 120 12.56 -0.34 17.57
N ASP A 121 11.29 -0.41 17.94
CA ASP A 121 10.81 -0.23 19.31
C ASP A 121 10.83 -1.54 20.12
N ILE A 122 10.97 -2.68 19.46
CA ILE A 122 11.03 -4.01 20.06
C ILE A 122 12.31 -4.75 19.62
N ALA A 123 13.44 -4.05 19.76
CA ALA A 123 14.74 -4.49 19.25
C ALA A 123 15.24 -5.84 19.79
N ASP A 124 14.78 -6.25 20.96
CA ASP A 124 15.12 -7.53 21.63
C ASP A 124 14.42 -8.73 21.00
N VAL A 125 13.34 -8.51 20.24
CA VAL A 125 12.65 -9.58 19.54
C VAL A 125 13.41 -9.91 18.26
N GLN A 126 14.18 -11.01 18.29
CA GLN A 126 14.97 -11.49 17.16
C GLN A 126 14.22 -12.57 16.39
N CYS A 127 13.85 -12.31 15.16
CA CYS A 127 13.06 -13.23 14.33
C CYS A 127 13.42 -13.17 12.85
N TYR A 128 12.91 -14.12 12.08
CA TYR A 128 12.84 -14.03 10.62
C TYR A 128 11.53 -13.30 10.29
N ALA A 129 11.59 -12.00 10.05
CA ALA A 129 10.42 -11.15 9.82
C ALA A 129 9.93 -11.24 8.37
N LEU A 130 8.69 -11.68 8.15
CA LEU A 130 8.12 -11.77 6.80
C LEU A 130 8.03 -10.40 6.14
N TYR A 131 7.64 -9.35 6.88
CA TYR A 131 7.60 -8.00 6.33
C TYR A 131 8.97 -7.54 5.77
N ALA A 132 10.07 -7.78 6.49
CA ALA A 132 11.40 -7.43 6.03
C ALA A 132 11.78 -8.20 4.74
N ASN A 133 11.43 -9.48 4.68
CA ASN A 133 11.66 -10.31 3.50
C ASN A 133 10.85 -9.83 2.29
N PHE A 134 9.57 -9.55 2.44
CA PHE A 134 8.74 -8.99 1.37
C PHE A 134 9.21 -7.60 0.91
N SER A 135 9.67 -6.76 1.84
CA SER A 135 10.22 -5.44 1.51
C SER A 135 11.49 -5.58 0.65
N CYS A 136 12.43 -6.44 1.05
CA CYS A 136 13.66 -6.66 0.31
C CYS A 136 13.42 -7.36 -1.04
N TRP A 137 12.48 -8.29 -1.11
CA TRP A 137 12.03 -8.87 -2.38
C TRP A 137 11.49 -7.79 -3.31
N ARG A 138 10.58 -6.92 -2.82
CA ARG A 138 10.01 -5.83 -3.61
C ARG A 138 11.08 -4.86 -4.09
N GLY A 139 12.02 -4.50 -3.25
CA GLY A 139 13.12 -3.62 -3.63
C GLY A 139 14.03 -4.22 -4.70
N LEU A 140 14.33 -5.51 -4.60
CA LEU A 140 15.11 -6.24 -5.61
C LEU A 140 14.36 -6.31 -6.95
N HIS A 141 13.07 -6.61 -6.92
CA HIS A 141 12.20 -6.63 -8.08
C HIS A 141 12.10 -5.24 -8.76
N ASP A 142 11.86 -4.19 -7.98
CA ASP A 142 11.77 -2.82 -8.50
C ASP A 142 13.13 -2.32 -9.03
N THR A 143 14.25 -2.76 -8.43
CA THR A 143 15.58 -2.48 -8.98
C THR A 143 15.75 -3.11 -10.37
N ALA A 144 15.34 -4.36 -10.53
CA ALA A 144 15.39 -5.04 -11.83
C ALA A 144 14.56 -4.28 -12.88
N TRP A 145 13.35 -3.87 -12.53
CA TRP A 145 12.50 -3.09 -13.42
C TRP A 145 13.12 -1.72 -13.80
N LEU A 146 13.65 -0.97 -12.82
CA LEU A 146 14.29 0.32 -13.07
C LEU A 146 15.50 0.20 -14.01
N LEU A 147 16.31 -0.84 -13.84
CA LEU A 147 17.47 -1.10 -14.71
C LEU A 147 17.01 -1.43 -16.14
N GLY A 148 15.93 -2.18 -16.30
CA GLY A 148 15.32 -2.44 -17.61
C GLY A 148 14.84 -1.14 -18.28
N GLU A 149 14.18 -0.25 -17.54
CA GLU A 149 13.76 1.07 -18.03
C GLU A 149 14.96 1.93 -18.48
N LEU A 150 16.11 1.77 -17.84
CA LEU A 150 17.35 2.48 -18.18
C LEU A 150 18.15 1.83 -19.31
N GLY A 151 17.78 0.61 -19.73
CA GLY A 151 18.46 -0.13 -20.81
C GLY A 151 19.62 -1.01 -20.31
N GLU A 152 19.76 -1.20 -19.00
CA GLU A 152 20.77 -2.12 -18.41
C GLU A 152 20.23 -3.57 -18.39
N ALA A 153 20.03 -4.14 -19.58
CA ALA A 153 19.30 -5.41 -19.78
C ALA A 153 19.91 -6.60 -19.02
N GLU A 154 21.24 -6.74 -18.99
CA GLU A 154 21.91 -7.85 -18.30
C GLU A 154 21.69 -7.78 -16.77
N ALA A 155 21.90 -6.63 -16.16
CA ALA A 155 21.71 -6.44 -14.74
C ALA A 155 20.22 -6.57 -14.35
N SER A 156 19.31 -6.04 -15.19
CA SER A 156 17.88 -6.22 -15.05
C SER A 156 17.49 -7.69 -15.02
N ALA A 157 17.92 -8.48 -16.00
CA ALA A 157 17.61 -9.90 -16.09
C ALA A 157 18.17 -10.69 -14.87
N ARG A 158 19.39 -10.38 -14.45
CA ARG A 158 19.99 -11.01 -13.28
C ARG A 158 19.19 -10.76 -12.00
N TYR A 159 18.83 -9.50 -11.72
CA TYR A 159 18.09 -9.17 -10.51
C TYR A 159 16.64 -9.64 -10.57
N ALA A 160 16.02 -9.70 -11.75
CA ALA A 160 14.71 -10.28 -11.93
C ALA A 160 14.69 -11.77 -11.57
N GLU A 161 15.71 -12.54 -12.01
CA GLU A 161 15.84 -13.95 -11.66
C GLU A 161 16.08 -14.16 -10.16
N GLU A 162 16.95 -13.36 -9.54
CA GLU A 162 17.16 -13.40 -8.08
C GLU A 162 15.86 -13.05 -7.31
N ALA A 163 15.09 -12.06 -7.77
CA ALA A 163 13.81 -11.71 -7.17
C ALA A 163 12.80 -12.85 -7.30
N ARG A 164 12.73 -13.51 -8.46
CA ARG A 164 11.85 -14.65 -8.68
C ARG A 164 12.19 -15.82 -7.75
N GLN A 165 13.47 -16.15 -7.61
CA GLN A 165 13.92 -17.20 -6.69
C GLN A 165 13.61 -16.84 -5.23
N TYR A 166 13.86 -15.59 -4.85
CA TYR A 166 13.56 -15.10 -3.51
C TYR A 166 12.08 -15.20 -3.21
N ARG A 167 11.22 -14.85 -4.17
CA ARG A 167 9.77 -15.00 -4.01
C ARG A 167 9.36 -16.44 -3.75
N CYS A 168 9.90 -17.39 -4.48
CA CYS A 168 9.64 -18.82 -4.23
C CYS A 168 10.05 -19.26 -2.81
N ASP A 169 11.17 -18.76 -2.29
CA ASP A 169 11.60 -19.05 -0.92
C ASP A 169 10.67 -18.42 0.13
N ILE A 170 10.21 -17.19 -0.11
CA ILE A 170 9.23 -16.50 0.75
C ILE A 170 7.88 -17.24 0.74
N ASP A 171 7.37 -17.61 -0.44
CA ASP A 171 6.09 -18.32 -0.56
C ASP A 171 6.12 -19.67 0.16
N ARG A 172 7.21 -20.41 0.04
CA ARG A 172 7.41 -21.65 0.80
C ARG A 172 7.39 -21.39 2.31
N ALA A 173 8.01 -20.30 2.76
CA ALA A 173 8.03 -19.93 4.17
C ALA A 173 6.63 -19.51 4.66
N VAL A 174 5.88 -18.74 3.87
CA VAL A 174 4.50 -18.32 4.16
C VAL A 174 3.59 -19.53 4.31
N GLU A 175 3.62 -20.45 3.32
CA GLU A 175 2.79 -21.67 3.35
C GLU A 175 3.12 -22.57 4.56
N GLY A 176 4.39 -22.73 4.85
CA GLY A 176 4.83 -23.59 5.96
C GLY A 176 4.69 -22.95 7.35
N ASN A 177 4.45 -21.63 7.41
CA ASN A 177 4.30 -20.91 8.68
C ASN A 177 2.84 -20.70 9.10
N TYR A 178 1.87 -21.00 8.22
CA TYR A 178 0.45 -20.84 8.50
C TYR A 178 -0.03 -21.77 9.60
N GLN A 179 -0.72 -21.22 10.59
CA GLN A 179 -1.20 -21.92 11.79
C GLN A 179 -2.69 -22.27 11.63
N ALA A 180 -3.00 -23.33 10.88
CA ALA A 180 -4.37 -23.75 10.57
C ALA A 180 -5.18 -24.21 11.79
N GLU A 181 -4.50 -24.79 12.79
CA GLU A 181 -5.14 -25.37 13.99
C GLU A 181 -5.40 -24.33 15.09
N GLN A 182 -4.87 -23.12 14.95
CA GLN A 182 -5.14 -22.04 15.89
C GLN A 182 -6.55 -21.49 15.71
N LYS A 183 -7.06 -20.80 16.73
CA LYS A 183 -8.37 -20.14 16.69
C LYS A 183 -8.22 -18.67 17.09
N PRO A 184 -8.39 -17.75 16.13
CA PRO A 184 -8.57 -18.01 14.69
C PRO A 184 -7.31 -18.60 14.05
N PRO A 185 -7.43 -19.29 12.91
CA PRO A 185 -6.27 -19.59 12.09
C PRO A 185 -5.58 -18.32 11.63
N PHE A 186 -4.25 -18.30 11.55
CA PHE A 186 -3.53 -17.08 11.19
C PHE A 186 -2.18 -17.37 10.53
N LEU A 187 -1.67 -16.37 9.83
CA LEU A 187 -0.29 -16.34 9.32
C LEU A 187 0.58 -15.52 10.27
N PRO A 188 1.46 -16.14 11.09
CA PRO A 188 2.45 -15.40 11.86
C PRO A 188 3.37 -14.59 10.95
N LEU A 189 3.62 -13.31 11.30
CA LEU A 189 4.57 -12.46 10.57
C LEU A 189 6.02 -12.65 11.04
N GLN A 190 6.19 -13.33 12.17
CA GLN A 190 7.46 -13.85 12.66
C GLN A 190 7.51 -15.35 12.38
N LEU A 191 8.52 -15.79 11.64
CA LEU A 191 8.65 -17.21 11.32
C LEU A 191 8.86 -18.03 12.58
N TYR A 192 8.25 -19.20 12.64
CA TYR A 192 8.24 -20.14 13.77
C TYR A 192 7.40 -19.72 14.99
N ALA A 193 6.75 -18.59 14.98
CA ALA A 193 5.76 -18.29 16.01
C ALA A 193 4.52 -19.18 15.81
N THR A 194 4.03 -19.78 16.89
CA THR A 194 2.96 -20.79 16.86
C THR A 194 1.69 -20.34 17.55
N ARG A 195 1.73 -19.24 18.30
CA ARG A 195 0.61 -18.72 19.08
C ARG A 195 0.31 -17.26 18.74
N PRO A 196 -0.98 -16.86 18.75
CA PRO A 196 -1.37 -15.47 18.49
C PRO A 196 -0.74 -14.45 19.45
N ASP A 197 -0.56 -14.79 20.72
CA ASP A 197 0.05 -13.93 21.75
C ASP A 197 1.55 -13.66 21.51
N GLU A 198 2.24 -14.54 20.77
CA GLU A 198 3.63 -14.32 20.37
C GLU A 198 3.80 -13.19 19.34
N GLN A 199 2.71 -12.78 18.69
CA GLN A 199 2.76 -11.72 17.68
C GLN A 199 2.78 -10.31 18.28
N MET A 200 2.42 -10.17 19.54
CA MET A 200 2.39 -8.91 20.28
C MET A 200 1.56 -7.82 19.57
N ASP A 201 1.63 -6.61 20.04
CA ASP A 201 0.87 -5.46 19.50
C ASP A 201 1.34 -5.01 18.12
N TYR A 202 2.49 -5.47 17.65
CA TYR A 202 3.08 -5.09 16.38
C TYR A 202 2.59 -5.89 15.17
N TYR A 203 1.73 -6.89 15.38
CA TYR A 203 1.17 -7.65 14.26
C TYR A 203 0.41 -6.74 13.30
N GLN A 204 -0.50 -5.90 13.79
CA GLN A 204 -1.30 -4.99 12.97
C GLN A 204 -0.45 -3.97 12.22
N LEU A 205 0.62 -3.46 12.84
CA LEU A 205 1.57 -2.55 12.21
C LEU A 205 2.25 -3.24 11.02
N PHE A 206 2.91 -4.37 11.25
CA PHE A 206 3.66 -5.04 10.20
C PHE A 206 2.78 -5.74 9.18
N ALA A 207 1.57 -6.18 9.54
CA ALA A 207 0.57 -6.63 8.58
C ALA A 207 0.14 -5.50 7.65
N GLY A 208 -0.14 -4.31 8.19
CA GLY A 208 -0.45 -3.13 7.40
C GLY A 208 0.67 -2.73 6.44
N CYS A 209 1.91 -2.77 6.91
CA CYS A 209 3.08 -2.48 6.08
C CYS A 209 3.30 -3.53 4.99
N LEU A 210 3.12 -4.81 5.31
CA LEU A 210 3.24 -5.91 4.36
C LEU A 210 2.17 -5.82 3.28
N LEU A 211 0.92 -5.61 3.66
CA LEU A 211 -0.20 -5.47 2.72
C LEU A 211 -0.07 -4.23 1.83
N ASP A 212 0.60 -3.16 2.30
CA ASP A 212 0.88 -1.98 1.47
C ASP A 212 1.83 -2.26 0.30
N LEU A 213 2.67 -3.29 0.39
CA LEU A 213 3.49 -3.77 -0.72
C LEU A 213 2.69 -4.53 -1.78
N CYS A 214 1.42 -4.88 -1.49
CA CYS A 214 0.54 -5.69 -2.34
C CYS A 214 1.19 -6.99 -2.82
N PRO A 215 1.73 -7.83 -1.94
CA PRO A 215 2.51 -9.00 -2.35
C PRO A 215 1.65 -10.18 -2.79
N PHE A 216 0.33 -10.12 -2.60
CA PHE A 216 -0.60 -11.21 -2.86
C PHE A 216 -1.62 -10.82 -3.92
N GLU A 217 -2.03 -11.79 -4.73
CA GLU A 217 -3.05 -11.62 -5.74
C GLU A 217 -4.44 -11.38 -5.12
N LYS A 218 -5.30 -10.74 -5.88
CA LYS A 218 -6.72 -10.59 -5.54
C LYS A 218 -7.37 -11.96 -5.35
N GLY A 219 -8.16 -12.11 -4.29
CA GLY A 219 -8.81 -13.38 -3.93
C GLY A 219 -7.87 -14.41 -3.29
N SER A 220 -6.60 -14.08 -3.07
CA SER A 220 -5.64 -14.98 -2.46
C SER A 220 -6.04 -15.40 -1.05
N LYS A 221 -5.84 -16.67 -0.71
CA LYS A 221 -5.99 -17.18 0.65
C LYS A 221 -5.12 -16.43 1.67
N HIS A 222 -3.94 -15.93 1.25
CA HIS A 222 -3.01 -15.22 2.13
C HIS A 222 -3.58 -13.89 2.63
N LEU A 223 -4.35 -13.18 1.79
CA LEU A 223 -5.06 -11.96 2.19
C LEU A 223 -6.08 -12.27 3.30
N ARG A 224 -6.81 -13.39 3.17
CA ARG A 224 -7.75 -13.84 4.20
C ARG A 224 -7.04 -14.25 5.50
N TRP A 225 -5.93 -15.00 5.42
CA TRP A 225 -5.17 -15.41 6.60
C TRP A 225 -4.69 -14.24 7.47
N ILE A 226 -4.38 -13.11 6.83
CA ILE A 226 -4.00 -11.89 7.54
C ILE A 226 -5.25 -11.12 7.97
N GLY A 227 -6.21 -10.94 7.05
CA GLY A 227 -7.42 -10.16 7.29
C GLY A 227 -8.29 -10.73 8.38
N ASP A 228 -8.59 -12.04 8.32
CA ASP A 228 -9.43 -12.72 9.33
C ASP A 228 -8.82 -12.62 10.73
N PHE A 229 -7.50 -12.74 10.84
CA PHE A 229 -6.81 -12.57 12.11
C PHE A 229 -6.84 -11.12 12.63
N LEU A 230 -6.69 -10.12 11.74
CA LEU A 230 -6.80 -8.71 12.11
C LEU A 230 -8.20 -8.34 12.56
N GLU A 231 -9.23 -8.88 11.93
CA GLU A 231 -10.63 -8.57 12.19
C GLU A 231 -11.19 -9.32 13.41
N ASP A 232 -10.48 -10.37 13.87
CA ASP A 232 -10.90 -11.15 15.01
C ASP A 232 -10.54 -10.49 16.36
N ASP A 233 -11.26 -10.88 17.40
CA ASP A 233 -10.98 -10.59 18.80
C ASP A 233 -10.65 -9.11 19.09
N ASN A 234 -11.44 -8.20 18.52
CA ASN A 234 -11.36 -6.77 18.84
C ASN A 234 -9.99 -6.12 18.55
N ARG A 235 -9.20 -6.67 17.60
CA ARG A 235 -7.92 -6.08 17.17
C ARG A 235 -8.11 -4.84 16.31
N MET A 236 -9.30 -4.64 15.78
CA MET A 236 -9.68 -3.48 14.99
C MET A 236 -10.93 -2.80 15.54
N PHE A 237 -11.04 -1.50 15.30
CA PHE A 237 -12.26 -0.73 15.51
C PHE A 237 -12.65 -0.05 14.20
N CYS A 238 -13.81 -0.38 13.68
CA CYS A 238 -14.25 0.12 12.36
C CYS A 238 -13.17 -0.07 11.27
N LEU A 239 -12.47 -1.20 11.30
CA LEU A 239 -11.36 -1.58 10.41
C LEU A 239 -10.10 -0.70 10.53
N LEU A 240 -9.96 0.02 11.63
CA LEU A 240 -8.72 0.67 12.03
C LEU A 240 -8.02 -0.16 13.11
N PRO A 241 -6.69 -0.38 13.02
CA PRO A 241 -5.95 -1.15 14.02
C PRO A 241 -6.03 -0.54 15.41
N ARG A 242 -6.21 -1.38 16.42
CA ARG A 242 -6.12 -1.00 17.82
C ARG A 242 -4.71 -1.26 18.33
N PHE A 243 -4.16 -0.31 19.07
CA PHE A 243 -2.85 -0.41 19.69
C PHE A 243 -2.98 -0.71 21.18
N ARG A 244 -2.07 -1.52 21.74
CA ARG A 244 -2.01 -1.90 23.16
C ARG A 244 -3.34 -2.40 23.72
N ARG A 245 -3.86 -3.40 23.08
CA ARG A 245 -5.12 -4.04 23.43
C ARG A 245 -5.14 -4.60 24.86
N ASP A 246 -4.03 -5.14 25.32
CA ASP A 246 -3.81 -5.73 26.64
C ASP A 246 -3.75 -4.72 27.78
N ALA A 247 -3.39 -3.48 27.50
CA ALA A 247 -3.32 -2.41 28.50
C ALA A 247 -4.69 -1.81 28.85
N GLY A 248 -5.81 -2.32 28.32
CA GLY A 248 -7.15 -1.74 28.52
C GLY A 248 -7.36 -0.35 27.90
N ALA A 249 -6.32 0.21 27.34
CA ALA A 249 -6.37 1.49 26.63
C ALA A 249 -6.89 1.28 25.20
N GLY A 250 -7.93 1.97 24.85
CA GLY A 250 -8.57 1.85 23.52
C GLY A 250 -7.93 2.71 22.46
N GLY A 251 -6.61 2.70 22.31
CA GLY A 251 -5.91 3.46 21.27
C GLY A 251 -6.18 2.94 19.87
N LEU A 252 -6.26 3.85 18.90
CA LEU A 252 -6.26 3.56 17.47
C LEU A 252 -4.92 3.97 16.88
N ASP A 253 -4.31 3.04 16.18
CA ASP A 253 -3.10 3.26 15.40
C ASP A 253 -3.47 3.31 13.91
N ALA A 254 -4.30 4.29 13.59
CA ALA A 254 -5.05 4.35 12.34
C ALA A 254 -4.16 4.47 11.10
N LEU A 255 -2.97 5.03 11.24
CA LEU A 255 -1.95 5.13 10.19
C LEU A 255 -1.66 3.76 9.54
N TYR A 256 -1.57 2.70 10.37
CA TYR A 256 -1.19 1.38 9.89
C TYR A 256 -2.34 0.58 9.26
N ALA A 257 -3.57 1.15 9.24
CA ALA A 257 -4.64 0.63 8.39
C ALA A 257 -4.34 0.74 6.88
N LYS A 258 -3.30 1.49 6.48
CA LYS A 258 -3.04 1.84 5.08
C LYS A 258 -3.03 0.64 4.14
N GLY A 259 -2.20 -0.33 4.39
CA GLY A 259 -2.11 -1.51 3.54
C GLY A 259 -3.34 -2.40 3.62
N TYR A 260 -3.93 -2.52 4.80
CA TYR A 260 -5.15 -3.28 5.00
C TYR A 260 -6.33 -2.70 4.21
N LEU A 261 -6.61 -1.39 4.32
CA LEU A 261 -7.68 -0.75 3.56
C LEU A 261 -7.39 -0.71 2.06
N ARG A 262 -6.13 -0.55 1.66
CA ARG A 262 -5.73 -0.73 0.25
C ARG A 262 -6.05 -2.14 -0.25
N GLY A 263 -5.81 -3.16 0.57
CA GLY A 263 -6.19 -4.54 0.30
C GLY A 263 -7.70 -4.69 0.09
N LYS A 264 -8.54 -4.06 0.94
CA LYS A 264 -10.00 -4.05 0.77
C LYS A 264 -10.42 -3.46 -0.58
N LEU A 265 -9.81 -2.36 -1.02
CA LEU A 265 -10.07 -1.82 -2.36
C LEU A 265 -9.62 -2.77 -3.48
N HIS A 266 -8.48 -3.42 -3.31
CA HIS A 266 -7.98 -4.41 -4.27
C HIS A 266 -8.92 -5.61 -4.39
N GLU A 267 -9.51 -6.05 -3.28
CA GLU A 267 -10.53 -7.11 -3.22
C GLU A 267 -11.91 -6.66 -3.71
N ASP A 268 -12.09 -5.39 -4.05
CA ASP A 268 -13.38 -4.75 -4.36
C ASP A 268 -14.36 -4.71 -3.17
N ALA A 269 -13.85 -4.85 -1.96
CA ALA A 269 -14.59 -4.72 -0.71
C ALA A 269 -14.81 -3.23 -0.35
N VAL A 270 -15.55 -2.53 -1.21
CA VAL A 270 -15.69 -1.06 -1.15
C VAL A 270 -16.42 -0.60 0.11
N ARG A 271 -17.38 -1.37 0.62
CA ARG A 271 -18.13 -1.00 1.83
C ARG A 271 -17.22 -1.01 3.05
N GLU A 272 -16.41 -2.03 3.18
CA GLU A 272 -15.42 -2.19 4.24
C GLU A 272 -14.36 -1.10 4.14
N PHE A 273 -13.85 -0.85 2.95
CA PHE A 273 -12.92 0.26 2.73
C PHE A 273 -13.51 1.61 3.17
N LEU A 274 -14.75 1.91 2.76
CA LEU A 274 -15.44 3.15 3.14
C LEU A 274 -15.68 3.24 4.65
N LEU A 275 -16.00 2.13 5.31
CA LEU A 275 -16.12 2.10 6.77
C LEU A 275 -14.81 2.55 7.42
N GLY A 276 -13.67 1.95 7.04
CA GLY A 276 -12.36 2.32 7.59
C GLY A 276 -11.95 3.74 7.23
N PHE A 277 -12.18 4.18 5.99
CA PHE A 277 -11.86 5.54 5.55
C PHE A 277 -12.64 6.61 6.32
N TYR A 278 -13.96 6.44 6.46
CA TYR A 278 -14.77 7.40 7.22
C TYR A 278 -14.53 7.32 8.73
N ALA A 279 -14.21 6.14 9.25
CA ALA A 279 -13.78 5.99 10.64
C ALA A 279 -12.47 6.76 10.90
N PHE A 280 -11.51 6.69 9.96
CA PHE A 280 -10.28 7.47 10.06
C PHE A 280 -10.58 8.98 10.11
N LEU A 281 -11.41 9.47 9.20
CA LEU A 281 -11.80 10.89 9.21
C LEU A 281 -12.51 11.28 10.50
N ALA A 282 -13.37 10.42 11.03
CA ALA A 282 -14.16 10.71 12.22
C ALA A 282 -13.36 10.65 13.53
N PHE A 283 -12.42 9.71 13.65
CA PHE A 283 -11.74 9.42 14.92
C PHE A 283 -10.27 9.85 14.96
N ASN A 284 -9.62 9.98 13.80
CA ASN A 284 -8.18 10.25 13.72
C ASN A 284 -7.83 11.62 13.14
N MET A 285 -8.81 12.36 12.65
CA MET A 285 -8.59 13.63 11.99
C MET A 285 -9.42 14.75 12.64
N ASP A 286 -8.79 15.87 12.89
CA ASP A 286 -9.51 17.07 13.31
C ASP A 286 -10.36 17.62 12.17
N HIS A 287 -11.64 17.86 12.43
CA HIS A 287 -12.61 18.18 11.38
C HIS A 287 -12.48 19.60 10.81
N GLU A 288 -11.82 20.50 11.53
CA GLU A 288 -11.64 21.89 11.09
C GLU A 288 -10.31 22.09 10.37
N THR A 289 -9.25 21.46 10.89
CA THR A 289 -7.87 21.68 10.41
C THR A 289 -7.36 20.55 9.52
N PHE A 290 -8.04 19.40 9.49
CA PHE A 290 -7.61 18.16 8.85
C PHE A 290 -6.24 17.65 9.35
N ILE A 291 -5.85 18.08 10.52
CA ILE A 291 -4.66 17.54 11.20
C ILE A 291 -5.00 16.16 11.75
N SER A 292 -4.14 15.20 11.50
CA SER A 292 -4.24 13.84 12.03
C SER A 292 -3.06 13.50 12.92
N ARG A 293 -3.23 12.42 13.70
CA ARG A 293 -2.24 11.91 14.62
C ARG A 293 -1.87 10.48 14.27
N GLU A 294 -0.77 10.00 14.77
CA GLU A 294 -0.40 8.60 14.64
C GLU A 294 -1.35 7.73 15.44
N THR A 295 -1.47 8.02 16.72
CA THR A 295 -2.31 7.29 17.67
C THR A 295 -3.37 8.20 18.27
N ASN A 296 -4.59 7.69 18.39
CA ASN A 296 -5.72 8.38 19.05
C ASN A 296 -6.42 7.47 20.06
N LEU A 297 -7.05 8.09 21.05
CA LEU A 297 -7.89 7.41 22.02
C LEU A 297 -9.34 7.31 21.55
N LEU A 298 -10.00 6.18 21.82
CA LEU A 298 -11.39 5.93 21.47
C LEU A 298 -12.38 6.41 22.53
N TYR A 299 -11.99 6.42 23.81
CA TYR A 299 -12.89 6.61 24.94
C TYR A 299 -12.41 7.69 25.89
N ALA A 300 -13.37 8.42 26.48
CA ALA A 300 -13.07 9.43 27.51
C ALA A 300 -12.41 8.83 28.77
N SER A 301 -12.72 7.57 29.11
CA SER A 301 -12.04 6.82 30.18
C SER A 301 -10.54 6.69 29.95
N ASP A 302 -10.10 6.66 28.72
CA ASP A 302 -8.70 6.59 28.35
C ASP A 302 -7.97 7.90 28.70
N LEU A 303 -8.66 9.03 28.74
CA LEU A 303 -8.13 10.30 29.23
C LEU A 303 -7.78 10.26 30.72
N HIS A 304 -8.49 9.47 31.51
CA HIS A 304 -8.21 9.31 32.94
C HIS A 304 -6.92 8.49 33.16
N LEU A 305 -6.69 7.47 32.35
CA LEU A 305 -5.44 6.68 32.38
C LEU A 305 -4.22 7.52 32.04
N ARG A 306 -4.35 8.53 31.19
CA ARG A 306 -3.27 9.46 30.82
C ARG A 306 -2.70 10.22 32.00
N SER A 307 -3.55 10.70 32.90
CA SER A 307 -3.10 11.46 34.07
C SER A 307 -2.22 10.64 35.00
N SER A 308 -2.37 9.31 34.98
CA SER A 308 -1.68 8.36 35.83
C SER A 308 -0.34 7.89 35.27
N TYR A 309 -0.16 7.84 33.94
CA TYR A 309 0.97 7.16 33.31
C TYR A 309 1.97 8.07 32.60
N ARG A 310 1.84 9.37 32.61
CA ARG A 310 2.69 10.31 31.85
C ARG A 310 2.76 10.02 30.34
N VAL A 311 1.91 9.19 29.80
CA VAL A 311 1.88 8.90 28.38
C VAL A 311 0.79 9.75 27.79
N PRO A 312 1.12 10.82 27.12
CA PRO A 312 0.20 11.42 26.19
C PRO A 312 0.09 10.47 25.02
N ASP A 313 -0.87 9.54 25.08
CA ASP A 313 -1.17 8.64 23.96
C ASP A 313 -1.90 9.35 22.82
N ILE A 314 -1.79 10.68 22.80
CA ILE A 314 -1.98 11.46 21.58
C ILE A 314 -0.58 11.86 21.13
N SER A 315 -0.11 11.20 20.09
CA SER A 315 1.06 11.65 19.39
C SER A 315 0.84 13.11 18.92
N ASP A 316 1.92 13.84 18.75
CA ASP A 316 1.89 15.13 18.07
C ASP A 316 1.28 14.96 16.67
N PRO A 317 0.76 16.03 16.06
CA PRO A 317 0.30 16.01 14.69
C PRO A 317 1.35 15.39 13.76
N VAL A 318 0.95 14.35 13.02
CA VAL A 318 1.86 13.58 12.17
C VAL A 318 1.42 13.69 10.71
N PRO A 319 2.19 14.38 9.86
CA PRO A 319 1.83 14.59 8.46
C PRO A 319 1.63 13.29 7.68
N CYS A 320 2.31 12.23 8.05
CA CYS A 320 2.18 10.92 7.40
C CYS A 320 0.77 10.33 7.55
N SER A 321 0.09 10.52 8.68
CA SER A 321 -1.29 10.08 8.85
C SER A 321 -2.25 10.82 7.91
N SER A 322 -2.11 12.15 7.77
CA SER A 322 -2.88 12.92 6.78
C SER A 322 -2.56 12.48 5.34
N ALA A 323 -1.30 12.18 5.06
CA ALA A 323 -0.87 11.68 3.75
C ALA A 323 -1.48 10.30 3.41
N VAL A 324 -1.69 9.44 4.41
CA VAL A 324 -2.41 8.16 4.24
C VAL A 324 -3.86 8.40 3.84
N ALA A 325 -4.58 9.30 4.52
CA ALA A 325 -5.96 9.64 4.17
C ALA A 325 -6.07 10.21 2.75
N LEU A 326 -5.13 11.08 2.36
CA LEU A 326 -5.04 11.60 0.99
C LEU A 326 -4.76 10.48 -0.02
N GLY A 327 -3.92 9.51 0.34
CA GLY A 327 -3.65 8.33 -0.47
C GLY A 327 -4.90 7.47 -0.70
N TRP A 328 -5.71 7.23 0.32
CA TRP A 328 -6.97 6.52 0.20
C TRP A 328 -7.98 7.28 -0.66
N LEU A 329 -8.12 8.60 -0.45
CA LEU A 329 -8.98 9.44 -1.28
C LEU A 329 -8.56 9.37 -2.76
N ARG A 330 -7.25 9.44 -3.03
CA ARG A 330 -6.72 9.28 -4.38
C ARG A 330 -7.07 7.91 -4.95
N GLN A 331 -6.90 6.83 -4.19
CA GLN A 331 -7.19 5.47 -4.64
C GLN A 331 -8.69 5.23 -4.92
N MET A 332 -9.59 5.87 -4.17
CA MET A 332 -11.03 5.84 -4.44
C MET A 332 -11.38 6.46 -5.80
N LEU A 333 -10.70 7.55 -6.13
CA LEU A 333 -10.99 8.37 -7.30
C LEU A 333 -10.23 7.90 -8.54
N VAL A 334 -8.94 7.65 -8.37
CA VAL A 334 -8.03 7.22 -9.44
C VAL A 334 -7.00 6.27 -8.86
N SER A 335 -6.84 5.10 -9.45
CA SER A 335 -5.77 4.17 -9.08
C SER A 335 -5.28 3.37 -10.28
N GLU A 336 -4.02 2.99 -10.24
CA GLU A 336 -3.47 2.02 -11.16
C GLU A 336 -3.88 0.62 -10.70
N GLU A 337 -4.52 -0.15 -11.59
CA GLU A 337 -4.90 -1.52 -11.27
C GLU A 337 -3.64 -2.37 -11.11
N LEU A 338 -3.64 -3.19 -10.06
CA LEU A 338 -2.57 -4.13 -9.81
C LEU A 338 -2.94 -5.51 -10.37
N ALA A 339 -2.00 -6.11 -11.06
CA ALA A 339 -1.98 -7.55 -11.34
C ALA A 339 -1.36 -8.29 -10.14
N GLY A 340 -1.11 -9.56 -10.28
CA GLY A 340 -0.43 -10.34 -9.26
C GLY A 340 0.87 -9.70 -8.78
N GLU A 341 1.18 -9.91 -7.51
CA GLU A 341 2.42 -9.44 -6.87
C GLU A 341 2.62 -7.91 -6.86
N GLY A 342 1.53 -7.15 -6.96
CA GLY A 342 1.56 -5.69 -6.91
C GLY A 342 2.12 -5.01 -8.16
N GLU A 343 2.21 -5.73 -9.28
CA GLU A 343 2.59 -5.16 -10.56
C GLU A 343 1.41 -4.38 -11.20
N PRO A 344 1.67 -3.22 -11.82
CA PRO A 344 0.63 -2.54 -12.59
C PRO A 344 0.13 -3.41 -13.75
N SER A 345 -1.19 -3.63 -13.82
CA SER A 345 -1.81 -4.38 -14.93
C SER A 345 -1.82 -3.62 -16.26
N GLY A 346 -1.45 -2.35 -16.22
CA GLY A 346 -1.59 -1.45 -17.36
C GLY A 346 -2.97 -0.77 -17.45
N ASN A 347 -3.91 -1.08 -16.56
CA ASN A 347 -5.21 -0.44 -16.52
C ASN A 347 -5.25 0.70 -15.50
N LEU A 348 -6.06 1.72 -15.81
CA LEU A 348 -6.36 2.82 -14.92
C LEU A 348 -7.80 2.68 -14.41
N LEU A 349 -7.98 2.71 -13.08
CA LEU A 349 -9.27 2.66 -12.43
C LEU A 349 -9.74 4.07 -12.10
N LEU A 350 -10.96 4.42 -12.50
CA LEU A 350 -11.61 5.69 -12.16
C LEU A 350 -12.86 5.42 -11.32
N LEU A 351 -12.97 6.10 -10.19
CA LEU A 351 -14.10 6.04 -9.25
C LEU A 351 -14.37 4.64 -8.66
N SER A 352 -13.35 3.78 -8.61
CA SER A 352 -13.51 2.39 -8.16
C SER A 352 -14.01 2.26 -6.72
N GLY A 353 -13.63 3.19 -5.82
CA GLY A 353 -13.97 3.17 -4.40
C GLY A 353 -14.93 4.26 -3.94
N THR A 354 -15.52 5.06 -4.83
CA THR A 354 -16.35 6.20 -4.43
C THR A 354 -17.68 5.79 -3.83
N PRO A 355 -18.20 6.50 -2.82
CA PRO A 355 -19.55 6.26 -2.30
C PRO A 355 -20.62 6.50 -3.38
N ARG A 356 -21.67 5.69 -3.41
CA ARG A 356 -22.83 5.92 -4.29
C ARG A 356 -23.48 7.29 -4.06
N ALA A 357 -23.43 7.79 -2.81
CA ALA A 357 -23.96 9.09 -2.44
C ALA A 357 -23.32 10.26 -3.19
N TRP A 358 -22.08 10.10 -3.68
CA TRP A 358 -21.41 11.14 -4.46
C TRP A 358 -21.96 11.27 -5.88
N LEU A 359 -22.78 10.30 -6.30
CA LEU A 359 -23.48 10.30 -7.59
C LEU A 359 -25.00 10.52 -7.45
N ARG A 360 -25.46 11.12 -6.33
CA ARG A 360 -26.85 11.57 -6.20
C ARG A 360 -27.17 12.61 -7.29
N ASP A 361 -28.45 12.74 -7.57
CA ASP A 361 -28.94 13.68 -8.59
C ASP A 361 -28.39 15.08 -8.36
N GLY A 362 -27.97 15.73 -9.46
CA GLY A 362 -27.37 17.06 -9.44
C GLY A 362 -25.90 17.12 -8.98
N GLN A 363 -25.32 16.04 -8.47
CA GLN A 363 -23.93 16.02 -8.02
C GLN A 363 -22.94 16.01 -9.19
N THR A 364 -21.77 16.62 -8.94
CA THR A 364 -20.67 16.67 -9.93
C THR A 364 -19.37 16.26 -9.26
N ILE A 365 -18.59 15.39 -9.91
CA ILE A 365 -17.21 15.06 -9.52
C ILE A 365 -16.29 15.63 -10.60
N ARG A 366 -15.27 16.37 -10.19
CA ARG A 366 -14.24 16.91 -11.12
C ARG A 366 -12.85 16.57 -10.62
N LEU A 367 -12.06 15.98 -11.51
CA LEU A 367 -10.63 15.72 -11.32
C LEU A 367 -9.88 16.42 -12.44
N GLY A 368 -8.98 17.34 -12.08
CA GLY A 368 -8.17 18.07 -13.04
C GLY A 368 -6.71 17.62 -13.01
N ASN A 369 -6.20 17.10 -14.12
CA ASN A 369 -4.78 16.77 -14.31
C ASN A 369 -4.15 15.94 -13.17
N LEU A 370 -4.89 14.96 -12.65
CA LEU A 370 -4.41 14.12 -11.56
C LEU A 370 -3.30 13.18 -12.07
N PRO A 371 -2.10 13.19 -11.48
CA PRO A 371 -0.99 12.36 -11.94
C PRO A 371 -1.29 10.87 -11.83
N THR A 372 -0.87 10.14 -12.85
CA THR A 372 -0.87 8.66 -12.88
C THR A 372 0.46 8.14 -13.42
N HIS A 373 0.69 6.84 -13.34
CA HIS A 373 1.84 6.20 -13.98
C HIS A 373 1.86 6.41 -15.52
N PHE A 374 0.72 6.73 -16.13
CA PHE A 374 0.53 6.90 -17.57
C PHE A 374 0.49 8.37 -18.01
N GLY A 375 0.67 9.30 -17.09
CA GLY A 375 0.51 10.73 -17.27
C GLY A 375 -0.73 11.26 -16.54
N PRO A 376 -0.98 12.59 -16.63
CA PRO A 376 -2.14 13.20 -16.00
C PRO A 376 -3.46 12.70 -16.60
N VAL A 377 -4.46 12.45 -15.75
CA VAL A 377 -5.84 12.12 -16.15
C VAL A 377 -6.80 13.20 -15.68
N GLY A 378 -7.81 13.50 -16.47
CA GLY A 378 -8.93 14.37 -16.11
C GLY A 378 -10.25 13.62 -16.15
N LEU A 379 -11.16 13.98 -15.26
CA LEU A 379 -12.52 13.41 -15.22
C LEU A 379 -13.51 14.48 -14.77
N GLU A 380 -14.62 14.60 -15.50
CA GLU A 380 -15.80 15.31 -15.03
C GLU A 380 -17.01 14.36 -15.12
N VAL A 381 -17.71 14.19 -13.98
CA VAL A 381 -18.95 13.41 -13.92
C VAL A 381 -20.08 14.32 -13.49
N ARG A 382 -21.21 14.21 -14.18
CA ARG A 382 -22.47 14.90 -13.85
C ARG A 382 -23.57 13.86 -13.70
N SER A 383 -24.20 13.87 -12.55
CA SER A 383 -25.31 12.95 -12.26
C SER A 383 -26.66 13.63 -12.50
N ALA A 384 -27.50 12.95 -13.25
CA ALA A 384 -28.93 13.20 -13.41
C ALA A 384 -29.66 11.89 -13.06
N ALA A 385 -29.37 11.37 -11.86
CA ALA A 385 -29.79 10.03 -11.43
C ALA A 385 -31.34 9.88 -11.37
N HIS A 386 -32.08 10.95 -11.04
CA HIS A 386 -33.56 10.92 -11.08
C HIS A 386 -34.10 10.60 -12.46
N SER A 387 -33.43 11.06 -13.51
CA SER A 387 -33.77 10.73 -14.91
C SER A 387 -33.09 9.45 -15.41
N GLY A 388 -32.48 8.66 -14.51
CA GLY A 388 -31.79 7.43 -14.85
C GLY A 388 -30.53 7.64 -15.70
N ARG A 389 -29.83 8.77 -15.57
CA ARG A 389 -28.68 9.10 -16.40
C ARG A 389 -27.50 9.61 -15.59
N ILE A 390 -26.29 9.09 -15.86
CA ILE A 390 -25.03 9.63 -15.37
C ILE A 390 -24.09 9.82 -16.56
N GLU A 391 -23.47 11.00 -16.65
CA GLU A 391 -22.57 11.35 -17.74
C GLU A 391 -21.16 11.60 -17.20
N ALA A 392 -20.16 11.06 -17.90
CA ALA A 392 -18.75 11.31 -17.60
C ALA A 392 -18.02 11.83 -18.85
N ARG A 393 -17.11 12.78 -18.65
CA ARG A 393 -16.12 13.19 -19.64
C ARG A 393 -14.74 12.81 -19.12
N VAL A 394 -14.05 11.94 -19.85
CA VAL A 394 -12.71 11.46 -19.49
C VAL A 394 -11.69 12.14 -20.39
N GLN A 395 -10.69 12.79 -19.77
CA GLN A 395 -9.47 13.21 -20.44
C GLN A 395 -8.42 12.14 -20.18
N PRO A 396 -8.08 11.29 -21.14
CA PRO A 396 -7.16 10.17 -20.91
C PRO A 396 -5.72 10.64 -20.74
N PRO A 397 -4.86 9.86 -20.06
CA PRO A 397 -3.44 10.15 -19.98
C PRO A 397 -2.73 9.89 -21.31
N GLU A 398 -1.73 10.70 -21.63
CA GLU A 398 -1.07 10.68 -22.95
C GLU A 398 0.39 10.18 -22.90
N ARG A 399 1.02 10.20 -21.72
CA ARG A 399 2.48 9.99 -21.60
C ARG A 399 2.93 8.56 -21.83
N ASN A 400 2.29 7.60 -21.18
CA ASN A 400 2.67 6.18 -21.26
C ASN A 400 1.51 5.36 -21.82
N PRO A 401 1.81 4.27 -22.54
CA PRO A 401 0.76 3.38 -23.00
C PRO A 401 0.08 2.71 -21.80
N TYR A 402 -1.23 2.89 -21.69
CA TYR A 402 -2.10 2.11 -20.80
C TYR A 402 -2.93 1.14 -21.66
N GLN A 403 -3.46 0.09 -21.05
CA GLN A 403 -4.28 -0.90 -21.77
C GLN A 403 -5.73 -0.44 -21.87
N ALA A 404 -6.33 -0.08 -20.74
CA ALA A 404 -7.70 0.40 -20.66
C ALA A 404 -7.91 1.33 -19.47
N ILE A 405 -8.96 2.14 -19.56
CA ILE A 405 -9.54 2.86 -18.41
C ILE A 405 -10.80 2.10 -18.00
N LYS A 406 -10.88 1.73 -16.73
CA LYS A 406 -12.06 1.12 -16.12
C LYS A 406 -12.78 2.19 -15.31
N LEU A 407 -13.86 2.73 -15.86
CA LEU A 407 -14.68 3.79 -15.27
C LEU A 407 -15.86 3.17 -14.54
N ARG A 408 -15.97 3.39 -13.23
CA ARG A 408 -17.06 2.88 -12.41
C ARG A 408 -18.08 3.96 -12.10
N LEU A 409 -19.26 3.86 -12.69
CA LEU A 409 -20.38 4.76 -12.45
C LEU A 409 -21.51 3.97 -11.76
N ARG A 410 -21.80 4.29 -10.51
CA ARG A 410 -22.76 3.55 -9.68
C ARG A 410 -24.00 4.38 -9.37
N HIS A 411 -25.15 3.91 -9.81
CA HIS A 411 -26.41 4.57 -9.47
C HIS A 411 -26.58 4.70 -7.95
N PRO A 412 -27.01 5.86 -7.40
CA PRO A 412 -27.16 6.04 -5.96
C PRO A 412 -28.12 5.04 -5.31
N GLU A 413 -29.17 4.63 -6.01
CA GLU A 413 -30.17 3.67 -5.59
C GLU A 413 -29.88 2.24 -6.07
N ALA A 414 -28.65 1.97 -6.53
CA ALA A 414 -28.23 0.66 -7.03
C ALA A 414 -29.07 0.13 -8.22
N ARG A 415 -29.62 1.01 -9.06
CA ARG A 415 -30.25 0.58 -10.31
C ARG A 415 -29.21 -0.01 -11.25
N PRO A 416 -29.52 -1.11 -11.96
CA PRO A 416 -28.57 -1.72 -12.90
C PRO A 416 -28.37 -0.87 -14.14
N ILE A 417 -27.20 -0.98 -14.75
CA ILE A 417 -26.88 -0.37 -16.05
C ILE A 417 -27.77 -1.03 -17.11
N GLN A 418 -28.54 -0.24 -17.85
CA GLN A 418 -29.37 -0.68 -18.97
C GLN A 418 -28.64 -0.53 -20.30
N SER A 419 -27.97 0.61 -20.50
CA SER A 419 -27.20 0.86 -21.70
C SER A 419 -26.11 1.89 -21.49
N VAL A 420 -25.09 1.84 -22.32
CA VAL A 420 -23.96 2.79 -22.32
C VAL A 420 -23.73 3.30 -23.72
N THR A 421 -23.40 4.59 -23.83
CA THR A 421 -22.86 5.17 -25.06
C THR A 421 -21.51 5.83 -24.82
N VAL A 422 -20.59 5.69 -25.77
CA VAL A 422 -19.30 6.40 -25.81
C VAL A 422 -19.28 7.26 -27.08
N ASP A 423 -19.12 8.57 -26.93
CA ASP A 423 -19.19 9.57 -27.99
C ASP A 423 -20.44 9.43 -28.86
N GLY A 424 -21.57 9.13 -28.21
CA GLY A 424 -22.90 8.98 -28.86
C GLY A 424 -23.12 7.63 -29.54
N ARG A 425 -22.17 6.70 -29.53
CA ARG A 425 -22.30 5.36 -30.10
C ARG A 425 -22.58 4.32 -29.02
N PRO A 426 -23.45 3.32 -29.27
CA PRO A 426 -23.67 2.23 -28.35
C PRO A 426 -22.34 1.54 -27.94
N TRP A 427 -22.20 1.21 -26.67
CA TRP A 427 -20.99 0.61 -26.12
C TRP A 427 -21.32 -0.66 -25.35
N SER A 428 -20.61 -1.76 -25.63
CA SER A 428 -20.89 -3.08 -25.08
C SER A 428 -19.81 -3.63 -24.15
N ASP A 429 -18.61 -3.00 -24.06
CA ASP A 429 -17.57 -3.44 -23.13
C ASP A 429 -17.87 -2.90 -21.72
N VAL A 430 -18.85 -3.53 -21.08
CA VAL A 430 -19.43 -3.16 -19.79
C VAL A 430 -19.51 -4.40 -18.91
N ASP A 431 -19.10 -4.28 -17.67
CA ASP A 431 -19.37 -5.21 -16.58
C ASP A 431 -20.58 -4.69 -15.78
N PRO A 432 -21.80 -5.22 -16.00
CA PRO A 432 -22.99 -4.72 -15.31
C PRO A 432 -22.99 -5.02 -13.80
N GLU A 433 -22.42 -6.14 -13.36
CA GLU A 433 -22.33 -6.51 -11.95
C GLU A 433 -21.35 -5.64 -11.20
N GLY A 434 -20.18 -5.41 -11.77
CA GLY A 434 -19.16 -4.48 -11.27
C GLY A 434 -19.49 -3.00 -11.51
N GLU A 435 -20.58 -2.70 -12.27
CA GLU A 435 -20.99 -1.34 -12.67
C GLU A 435 -19.83 -0.56 -13.33
N CYS A 436 -19.06 -1.26 -14.14
CA CYS A 436 -17.80 -0.79 -14.69
C CYS A 436 -17.83 -0.75 -16.23
N ILE A 437 -17.43 0.36 -16.80
CA ILE A 437 -17.28 0.57 -18.24
C ILE A 437 -15.80 0.49 -18.57
N ARG A 438 -15.42 -0.43 -19.46
CA ARG A 438 -14.04 -0.54 -19.94
C ARG A 438 -13.89 0.27 -21.22
N LEU A 439 -13.06 1.30 -21.14
CA LEU A 439 -12.69 2.14 -22.29
C LEU A 439 -11.30 1.70 -22.76
N PRO A 440 -11.13 1.33 -24.04
CA PRO A 440 -9.81 1.04 -24.60
C PRO A 440 -8.98 2.33 -24.64
N ARG A 441 -7.74 2.21 -25.06
CA ARG A 441 -6.86 3.37 -25.19
C ARG A 441 -7.49 4.42 -26.13
N CYS A 442 -7.80 5.58 -25.56
CA CYS A 442 -8.34 6.72 -26.29
C CYS A 442 -7.22 7.69 -26.71
N THR A 443 -7.33 8.28 -27.88
CA THR A 443 -6.39 9.28 -28.40
C THR A 443 -6.76 10.71 -28.03
N GLY A 444 -7.91 10.91 -27.36
CA GLY A 444 -8.41 12.22 -26.94
C GLY A 444 -9.57 12.07 -25.95
N PRO A 445 -10.16 13.20 -25.52
CA PRO A 445 -11.29 13.18 -24.59
C PRO A 445 -12.44 12.34 -25.13
N CYS A 446 -13.05 11.55 -24.25
CA CYS A 446 -14.24 10.79 -24.59
C CYS A 446 -15.41 11.10 -23.63
N ARG A 447 -16.63 11.03 -24.16
CA ARG A 447 -17.87 11.24 -23.41
C ARG A 447 -18.58 9.91 -23.22
N VAL A 448 -18.79 9.54 -21.98
CA VAL A 448 -19.50 8.31 -21.59
C VAL A 448 -20.85 8.70 -21.01
N VAL A 449 -21.93 8.09 -21.48
CA VAL A 449 -23.27 8.26 -20.91
C VAL A 449 -23.82 6.90 -20.54
N VAL A 450 -24.21 6.76 -19.29
CA VAL A 450 -24.81 5.54 -18.74
C VAL A 450 -26.28 5.79 -18.45
N PHE A 451 -27.12 4.86 -18.87
CA PHE A 451 -28.56 4.84 -18.58
C PHE A 451 -28.88 3.66 -17.64
N TYR A 452 -29.75 3.96 -16.66
CA TYR A 452 -30.15 3.05 -15.59
C TYR A 452 -31.63 2.75 -15.59
#